data_20827fe8e958beb5db40b6fd6e6ff237
#
_entry.id   20827fe8e958beb5db40b6fd6e6ff237
#
_cell.length_a   1.000
_cell.length_b   1.000
_cell.length_c   1.000
_cell.angle_alpha   90.00
_cell.angle_beta   90.00
_cell.angle_gamma   90.00
#
_symmetry.space_group_name_H-M   'P 1'
#
loop_
_entity.id
_entity.type
_entity.pdbx_description
1 polymer ?
#
loop_
_entity_poly.entity_id
_entity_poly.type
_entity_poly.pdbx_seq_one_letter_code
_entity_poly.pdbx_strand_id
1 'polypeptide(L)'
;MSTSRAVALGGGHGLARTLAALPQVVGHITAVVTVADDGGSSGRLRRDLDVVRLEPADPIATPEAVGAIEQADLIVLGPGSLYTSVLPNLLVPGIGTALAAARASVVFVANLREQPGEKQGMSLTDHLDALEAHAPTLRLDAVVAHEGPAPAGDGLPRTTDPADLVGRPTRAVMADLLDGHDGHEPAALARVLAGILGGVGT
;
A
#
# COMPACT_ATOMS: atom_id res chain seq x y z
N MET A 1 19.10 9.73 -16.41
CA MET A 1 17.76 9.15 -16.06
C MET A 1 18.03 8.00 -15.12
N SER A 2 17.32 7.91 -14.01
CA SER A 2 17.44 6.79 -13.07
C SER A 2 17.13 5.48 -13.79
N THR A 3 17.94 4.45 -13.57
CA THR A 3 17.69 3.09 -14.06
C THR A 3 16.84 2.28 -13.08
N SER A 4 16.53 2.87 -11.92
CA SER A 4 15.74 2.22 -10.85
C SER A 4 14.32 1.90 -11.31
N ARG A 5 13.79 0.81 -10.77
CA ARG A 5 12.50 0.22 -11.12
C ARG A 5 11.59 0.22 -9.89
N ALA A 6 10.35 0.65 -10.06
CA ALA A 6 9.35 0.53 -9.01
C ALA A 6 8.15 -0.28 -9.47
N VAL A 7 7.56 -1.00 -8.52
CA VAL A 7 6.28 -1.66 -8.68
C VAL A 7 5.30 -1.05 -7.68
N ALA A 8 4.13 -0.64 -8.14
CA ALA A 8 3.03 -0.18 -7.32
C ALA A 8 1.89 -1.20 -7.34
N LEU A 9 1.51 -1.71 -6.18
CA LEU A 9 0.40 -2.64 -6.02
C LEU A 9 -0.77 -1.96 -5.34
N GLY A 10 -1.95 -2.07 -5.92
CA GLY A 10 -3.13 -1.42 -5.35
C GLY A 10 -4.29 -1.35 -6.34
N GLY A 11 -5.17 -0.38 -6.12
CA GLY A 11 -6.33 -0.12 -6.97
C GLY A 11 -6.94 1.27 -6.72
N GLY A 12 -7.82 1.68 -7.62
CA GLY A 12 -8.60 2.90 -7.49
C GLY A 12 -7.78 4.21 -7.44
N HIS A 13 -8.37 5.21 -6.81
CA HIS A 13 -7.79 6.57 -6.74
C HIS A 13 -6.49 6.63 -5.92
N GLY A 14 -6.33 5.77 -4.91
CA GLY A 14 -5.12 5.74 -4.11
C GLY A 14 -3.90 5.34 -4.93
N LEU A 15 -3.98 4.27 -5.72
CA LEU A 15 -2.91 3.86 -6.62
C LEU A 15 -2.56 4.97 -7.61
N ALA A 16 -3.54 5.72 -8.11
CA ALA A 16 -3.27 6.83 -9.02
C ALA A 16 -2.35 7.90 -8.41
N ARG A 17 -2.44 8.17 -7.10
CA ARG A 17 -1.54 9.09 -6.39
C ARG A 17 -0.11 8.55 -6.34
N THR A 18 0.07 7.27 -6.05
CA THR A 18 1.37 6.61 -6.12
C THR A 18 1.97 6.67 -7.52
N LEU A 19 1.18 6.37 -8.55
CA LEU A 19 1.63 6.42 -9.94
C LEU A 19 1.97 7.85 -10.40
N ALA A 20 1.35 8.88 -9.84
CA ALA A 20 1.71 10.28 -10.09
C ALA A 20 3.02 10.70 -9.37
N ALA A 21 3.34 10.07 -8.25
CA ALA A 21 4.57 10.33 -7.50
C ALA A 21 5.81 9.64 -8.11
N LEU A 22 5.67 8.37 -8.51
CA LEU A 22 6.79 7.51 -8.91
C LEU A 22 7.63 8.01 -10.09
N PRO A 23 7.10 8.72 -11.13
CA PRO A 23 7.94 9.28 -12.21
C PRO A 23 9.01 10.26 -11.74
N GLN A 24 8.85 10.84 -10.55
CA GLN A 24 9.83 11.73 -9.94
C GLN A 24 10.92 10.97 -9.16
N VAL A 25 10.75 9.65 -8.98
CA VAL A 25 11.63 8.80 -8.13
C VAL A 25 12.43 7.83 -8.98
N VAL A 26 11.79 7.18 -9.95
CA VAL A 26 12.38 6.07 -10.72
C VAL A 26 12.17 6.25 -12.23
N GLY A 27 12.98 5.53 -13.01
CA GLY A 27 12.90 5.56 -14.48
C GLY A 27 11.90 4.55 -15.06
N HIS A 28 11.58 3.48 -14.33
CA HIS A 28 10.66 2.43 -14.80
C HIS A 28 9.62 2.13 -13.73
N ILE A 29 8.34 2.08 -14.15
CA ILE A 29 7.21 1.86 -13.24
C ILE A 29 6.34 0.75 -13.81
N THR A 30 5.99 -0.22 -12.97
CA THR A 30 4.98 -1.23 -13.26
C THR A 30 3.85 -1.10 -12.23
N ALA A 31 2.62 -1.02 -12.71
CA ALA A 31 1.44 -1.08 -11.84
C ALA A 31 0.86 -2.50 -11.86
N VAL A 32 0.68 -3.09 -10.68
CA VAL A 32 -0.07 -4.33 -10.48
C VAL A 32 -1.41 -3.95 -9.86
N VAL A 33 -2.47 -4.10 -10.66
CA VAL A 33 -3.78 -3.56 -10.32
C VAL A 33 -4.76 -4.70 -10.11
N THR A 34 -5.43 -4.70 -8.96
CA THR A 34 -6.58 -5.58 -8.77
C THR A 34 -7.77 -5.07 -9.57
N VAL A 35 -8.40 -5.98 -10.29
CA VAL A 35 -9.72 -5.78 -10.89
C VAL A 35 -10.78 -6.32 -9.92
N ALA A 36 -10.77 -5.82 -8.68
CA ALA A 36 -11.82 -6.14 -7.74
C ALA A 36 -13.02 -5.24 -8.06
N ASP A 37 -14.06 -5.84 -8.62
CA ASP A 37 -15.32 -5.14 -8.88
C ASP A 37 -16.03 -4.87 -7.55
N ASP A 38 -16.42 -3.62 -7.32
CA ASP A 38 -17.27 -3.22 -6.18
C ASP A 38 -18.72 -3.74 -6.33
N GLY A 39 -19.01 -4.48 -7.41
CA GLY A 39 -20.30 -5.05 -7.75
C GLY A 39 -20.76 -6.16 -6.82
N GLY A 40 -21.20 -5.83 -5.64
CA GLY A 40 -22.17 -6.62 -4.88
C GLY A 40 -21.66 -7.84 -4.10
N SER A 41 -20.71 -8.61 -4.55
CA SER A 41 -20.26 -9.83 -3.86
C SER A 41 -19.18 -9.57 -2.81
N SER A 42 -18.17 -8.77 -3.15
CA SER A 42 -17.11 -8.38 -2.24
C SER A 42 -17.61 -7.44 -1.13
N GLY A 43 -18.63 -6.61 -1.41
CA GLY A 43 -19.25 -5.74 -0.41
C GLY A 43 -20.00 -6.49 0.70
N ARG A 44 -20.50 -7.71 0.45
CA ARG A 44 -21.12 -8.55 1.49
C ARG A 44 -20.11 -9.32 2.32
N LEU A 45 -19.02 -9.77 1.71
CA LEU A 45 -17.93 -10.46 2.40
C LEU A 45 -17.17 -9.56 3.37
N ARG A 46 -17.13 -8.24 3.10
CA ARG A 46 -16.49 -7.25 3.99
C ARG A 46 -17.17 -7.07 5.33
N ARG A 47 -18.47 -7.34 5.45
CA ARG A 47 -19.21 -7.06 6.68
C ARG A 47 -19.10 -8.14 7.76
N ASP A 48 -18.78 -9.35 7.37
CA ASP A 48 -19.00 -10.49 8.25
C ASP A 48 -17.75 -11.21 8.74
N LEU A 49 -16.54 -11.03 8.15
CA LEU A 49 -15.47 -11.99 8.42
C LEU A 49 -14.04 -11.46 8.58
N ASP A 50 -13.70 -10.23 8.34
CA ASP A 50 -12.29 -9.78 8.25
C ASP A 50 -11.42 -10.72 7.34
N VAL A 51 -12.05 -11.41 6.39
CA VAL A 51 -11.42 -12.40 5.51
C VAL A 51 -11.60 -12.00 4.05
N VAL A 52 -10.48 -11.83 3.37
CA VAL A 52 -10.46 -11.63 1.90
C VAL A 52 -10.39 -13.00 1.23
N ARG A 53 -11.28 -13.23 0.27
CA ARG A 53 -11.25 -14.43 -0.59
C ARG A 53 -11.14 -13.99 -2.03
N LEU A 54 -10.36 -14.75 -2.80
CA LEU A 54 -10.23 -14.54 -4.24
C LEU A 54 -11.17 -15.49 -4.99
N GLU A 55 -11.71 -15.01 -6.11
CA GLU A 55 -12.48 -15.83 -7.05
C GLU A 55 -11.87 -15.68 -8.46
N PRO A 56 -11.29 -16.73 -9.04
CA PRO A 56 -11.13 -18.08 -8.48
C PRO A 56 -10.21 -18.11 -7.24
N ALA A 57 -10.32 -19.18 -6.44
CA ALA A 57 -9.60 -19.29 -5.17
C ALA A 57 -8.06 -19.40 -5.34
N ASP A 58 -7.61 -19.79 -6.52
CA ASP A 58 -6.20 -19.97 -6.89
C ASP A 58 -5.85 -19.20 -8.19
N PRO A 59 -5.94 -17.86 -8.19
CA PRO A 59 -5.61 -17.08 -9.36
C PRO A 59 -4.13 -17.18 -9.69
N ILE A 60 -3.84 -17.17 -10.99
CA ILE A 60 -2.46 -17.23 -11.49
C ILE A 60 -1.93 -15.81 -11.67
N ALA A 61 -0.79 -15.52 -11.05
CA ALA A 61 -0.08 -14.26 -11.31
C ALA A 61 0.44 -14.23 -12.75
N THR A 62 0.37 -13.07 -13.39
CA THR A 62 0.97 -12.92 -14.72
C THR A 62 2.50 -12.94 -14.60
N PRO A 63 3.22 -13.56 -15.56
CA PRO A 63 4.68 -13.58 -15.56
C PRO A 63 5.29 -12.18 -15.51
N GLU A 64 4.63 -11.19 -16.14
CA GLU A 64 5.05 -9.80 -16.17
C GLU A 64 5.01 -9.17 -14.77
N ALA A 65 3.96 -9.46 -13.99
CA ALA A 65 3.84 -8.95 -12.62
C ALA A 65 4.91 -9.56 -11.71
N VAL A 66 5.11 -10.88 -11.80
CA VAL A 66 6.16 -11.59 -11.04
C VAL A 66 7.55 -11.06 -11.41
N GLY A 67 7.86 -11.00 -12.71
CA GLY A 67 9.17 -10.50 -13.18
C GLY A 67 9.42 -9.03 -12.84
N ALA A 68 8.37 -8.19 -12.80
CA ALA A 68 8.50 -6.80 -12.36
C ALA A 68 8.85 -6.71 -10.86
N ILE A 69 8.20 -7.50 -10.01
CA ILE A 69 8.47 -7.56 -8.57
C ILE A 69 9.90 -8.04 -8.31
N GLU A 70 10.34 -9.10 -8.99
CA GLU A 70 11.69 -9.66 -8.84
C GLU A 70 12.80 -8.68 -9.22
N GLN A 71 12.54 -7.77 -10.16
CA GLN A 71 13.48 -6.78 -10.69
C GLN A 71 13.33 -5.40 -10.06
N ALA A 72 12.41 -5.22 -9.14
CA ALA A 72 12.16 -3.93 -8.51
C ALA A 72 13.29 -3.53 -7.55
N ASP A 73 13.51 -2.23 -7.44
CA ASP A 73 14.30 -1.59 -6.39
C ASP A 73 13.39 -1.03 -5.29
N LEU A 74 12.14 -0.70 -5.65
CA LEU A 74 11.12 -0.18 -4.75
C LEU A 74 9.77 -0.83 -5.05
N ILE A 75 9.10 -1.30 -4.01
CA ILE A 75 7.73 -1.83 -4.10
C ILE A 75 6.85 -1.00 -3.18
N VAL A 76 5.77 -0.44 -3.72
CA VAL A 76 4.84 0.40 -2.99
C VAL A 76 3.47 -0.28 -2.93
N LEU A 77 2.98 -0.50 -1.73
CA LEU A 77 1.66 -1.04 -1.44
C LEU A 77 0.73 0.10 -1.06
N GLY A 78 -0.33 0.30 -1.82
CA GLY A 78 -1.31 1.36 -1.58
C GLY A 78 -0.84 2.77 -2.02
N PRO A 79 -1.46 3.84 -1.49
CA PRO A 79 -2.63 3.83 -0.60
C PRO A 79 -3.87 3.27 -1.30
N GLY A 80 -4.92 3.02 -0.55
CA GLY A 80 -6.19 2.49 -1.03
C GLY A 80 -6.81 1.52 -0.05
N SER A 81 -8.04 1.07 -0.32
CA SER A 81 -8.72 0.13 0.56
C SER A 81 -7.85 -1.12 0.78
N LEU A 82 -7.63 -1.45 2.04
CA LEU A 82 -6.84 -2.62 2.43
C LEU A 82 -7.44 -3.90 1.83
N TYR A 83 -8.76 -4.07 1.99
CA TYR A 83 -9.46 -5.31 1.64
C TYR A 83 -9.79 -5.45 0.16
N THR A 84 -9.89 -4.36 -0.59
CA THR A 84 -10.25 -4.42 -2.02
C THR A 84 -9.14 -4.04 -2.97
N SER A 85 -8.12 -3.34 -2.48
CA SER A 85 -7.05 -2.84 -3.35
C SER A 85 -5.67 -3.39 -2.99
N VAL A 86 -5.38 -3.63 -1.71
CA VAL A 86 -4.05 -4.09 -1.29
C VAL A 86 -4.02 -5.61 -1.11
N LEU A 87 -4.80 -6.14 -0.17
CA LEU A 87 -4.80 -7.57 0.16
C LEU A 87 -5.07 -8.49 -1.04
N PRO A 88 -6.01 -8.20 -1.95
CA PRO A 88 -6.23 -9.07 -3.10
C PRO A 88 -4.99 -9.29 -3.96
N ASN A 89 -4.13 -8.27 -4.12
CA ASN A 89 -2.85 -8.46 -4.81
C ASN A 89 -1.91 -9.42 -4.05
N LEU A 90 -1.83 -9.27 -2.73
CA LEU A 90 -0.93 -10.06 -1.89
C LEU A 90 -1.35 -11.52 -1.78
N LEU A 91 -2.66 -11.79 -1.89
CA LEU A 91 -3.24 -13.13 -1.81
C LEU A 91 -3.07 -13.96 -3.08
N VAL A 92 -2.66 -13.37 -4.21
CA VAL A 92 -2.30 -14.12 -5.41
C VAL A 92 -0.99 -14.89 -5.13
N PRO A 93 -0.98 -16.24 -5.15
CA PRO A 93 0.17 -17.01 -4.65
C PRO A 93 1.51 -16.65 -5.30
N GLY A 94 1.53 -16.44 -6.62
CA GLY A 94 2.74 -16.03 -7.35
C GLY A 94 3.24 -14.63 -6.95
N ILE A 95 2.32 -13.69 -6.68
CA ILE A 95 2.68 -12.34 -6.19
C ILE A 95 3.22 -12.42 -4.77
N GLY A 96 2.54 -13.13 -3.87
CA GLY A 96 3.01 -13.31 -2.50
C GLY A 96 4.40 -13.94 -2.42
N THR A 97 4.66 -14.96 -3.24
CA THR A 97 5.98 -15.61 -3.32
C THR A 97 7.06 -14.65 -3.84
N ALA A 98 6.77 -13.89 -4.90
CA ALA A 98 7.71 -12.93 -5.45
C ALA A 98 8.03 -11.80 -4.45
N LEU A 99 7.02 -11.29 -3.73
CA LEU A 99 7.20 -10.27 -2.68
C LEU A 99 8.06 -10.79 -1.52
N ALA A 100 7.85 -12.02 -1.07
CA ALA A 100 8.65 -12.63 -0.01
C ALA A 100 10.12 -12.80 -0.39
N ALA A 101 10.43 -13.01 -1.68
CA ALA A 101 11.77 -13.15 -2.23
C ALA A 101 12.40 -11.82 -2.69
N ALA A 102 11.62 -10.74 -2.74
CA ALA A 102 12.08 -9.47 -3.27
C ALA A 102 13.23 -8.86 -2.45
N ARG A 103 14.20 -8.28 -3.17
CA ARG A 103 15.30 -7.51 -2.55
C ARG A 103 15.00 -6.00 -2.48
N ALA A 104 13.91 -5.60 -3.11
CA ALA A 104 13.43 -4.23 -3.12
C ALA A 104 13.10 -3.74 -1.70
N SER A 105 13.13 -2.43 -1.51
CA SER A 105 12.49 -1.81 -0.36
C SER A 105 10.97 -1.91 -0.51
N VAL A 106 10.30 -2.57 0.41
CA VAL A 106 8.83 -2.73 0.42
C VAL A 106 8.21 -1.72 1.37
N VAL A 107 7.37 -0.85 0.81
CA VAL A 107 6.78 0.30 1.51
C VAL A 107 5.26 0.19 1.49
N PHE A 108 4.64 0.31 2.65
CA PHE A 108 3.19 0.48 2.76
C PHE A 108 2.86 1.97 2.95
N VAL A 109 2.02 2.52 2.10
CA VAL A 109 1.52 3.89 2.23
C VAL A 109 0.15 3.86 2.89
N ALA A 110 0.08 4.38 4.11
CA ALA A 110 -1.14 4.39 4.90
C ALA A 110 -2.18 5.35 4.31
N ASN A 111 -3.46 5.01 4.47
CA ASN A 111 -4.55 5.87 4.09
C ASN A 111 -4.63 7.10 5.00
N LEU A 112 -4.96 8.25 4.43
CA LEU A 112 -5.22 9.50 5.18
C LEU A 112 -6.54 9.45 5.95
N ARG A 113 -7.47 8.62 5.51
CA ARG A 113 -8.84 8.52 6.03
C ARG A 113 -9.30 7.07 6.06
N GLU A 114 -10.33 6.83 6.86
CA GLU A 114 -11.06 5.57 6.78
C GLU A 114 -11.64 5.36 5.39
N GLN A 115 -11.59 4.13 4.92
CA GLN A 115 -12.12 3.77 3.60
C GLN A 115 -13.56 3.27 3.73
N PRO A 116 -14.48 3.71 2.86
CA PRO A 116 -15.85 3.17 2.83
C PRO A 116 -15.83 1.65 2.70
N GLY A 117 -16.61 0.97 3.56
CA GLY A 117 -16.71 -0.49 3.56
C GLY A 117 -15.64 -1.23 4.34
N GLU A 118 -14.68 -0.54 4.94
CA GLU A 118 -13.80 -1.08 5.98
C GLU A 118 -14.46 -0.95 7.36
N LYS A 119 -13.96 -1.73 8.33
CA LYS A 119 -14.41 -1.61 9.71
C LYS A 119 -14.10 -0.22 10.25
N GLN A 120 -15.09 0.44 10.81
CA GLN A 120 -14.92 1.76 11.41
C GLN A 120 -13.93 1.71 12.58
N GLY A 121 -13.11 2.74 12.70
CA GLY A 121 -12.14 2.88 13.78
C GLY A 121 -10.89 2.03 13.63
N MET A 122 -10.64 1.42 12.46
CA MET A 122 -9.35 0.73 12.24
C MET A 122 -8.19 1.71 12.33
N SER A 123 -7.29 1.46 13.25
CA SER A 123 -6.02 2.19 13.38
C SER A 123 -5.01 1.75 12.30
N LEU A 124 -3.88 2.42 12.23
CA LEU A 124 -2.77 1.94 11.40
C LEU A 124 -2.26 0.58 11.89
N THR A 125 -2.22 0.36 13.19
CA THR A 125 -1.86 -0.93 13.79
C THR A 125 -2.79 -2.04 13.31
N ASP A 126 -4.12 -1.81 13.31
CA ASP A 126 -5.08 -2.80 12.81
C ASP A 126 -4.85 -3.13 11.32
N HIS A 127 -4.45 -2.14 10.49
CA HIS A 127 -4.10 -2.39 9.08
C HIS A 127 -2.86 -3.26 8.95
N LEU A 128 -1.84 -3.00 9.76
CA LEU A 128 -0.60 -3.79 9.74
C LEU A 128 -0.82 -5.20 10.27
N ASP A 129 -1.65 -5.35 11.31
CA ASP A 129 -2.04 -6.67 11.83
C ASP A 129 -2.82 -7.46 10.77
N ALA A 130 -3.71 -6.81 10.04
CA ALA A 130 -4.44 -7.44 8.95
C ALA A 130 -3.50 -7.83 7.78
N LEU A 131 -2.53 -6.98 7.43
CA LEU A 131 -1.51 -7.32 6.44
C LEU A 131 -0.69 -8.54 6.87
N GLU A 132 -0.23 -8.58 8.11
CA GLU A 132 0.56 -9.68 8.67
C GLU A 132 -0.27 -10.98 8.73
N ALA A 133 -1.53 -10.89 9.13
CA ALA A 133 -2.42 -12.05 9.19
C ALA A 133 -2.70 -12.67 7.80
N HIS A 134 -2.84 -11.85 6.76
CA HIS A 134 -3.16 -12.32 5.42
C HIS A 134 -1.92 -12.60 4.56
N ALA A 135 -0.81 -11.94 4.84
CA ALA A 135 0.46 -12.09 4.10
C ALA A 135 1.64 -12.24 5.08
N PRO A 136 1.71 -13.35 5.84
CA PRO A 136 2.70 -13.52 6.93
C PRO A 136 4.14 -13.59 6.45
N THR A 137 4.37 -13.79 5.17
CA THR A 137 5.71 -13.78 4.56
C THR A 137 6.11 -12.41 4.00
N LEU A 138 5.19 -11.44 4.03
CA LEU A 138 5.46 -10.08 3.57
C LEU A 138 6.41 -9.38 4.54
N ARG A 139 7.53 -8.89 4.03
CA ARG A 139 8.42 -8.00 4.78
C ARG A 139 8.13 -6.56 4.41
N LEU A 140 7.77 -5.74 5.38
CA LEU A 140 7.65 -4.30 5.20
C LEU A 140 8.91 -3.62 5.77
N ASP A 141 9.61 -2.86 4.92
CA ASP A 141 10.79 -2.09 5.32
C ASP A 141 10.37 -0.73 5.89
N ALA A 142 9.31 -0.13 5.36
CA ALA A 142 8.79 1.13 5.86
C ALA A 142 7.26 1.21 5.76
N VAL A 143 6.69 1.98 6.67
CA VAL A 143 5.32 2.48 6.60
C VAL A 143 5.39 3.99 6.47
N VAL A 144 4.78 4.52 5.44
CA VAL A 144 4.67 5.96 5.18
C VAL A 144 3.30 6.42 5.64
N ALA A 145 3.24 7.37 6.55
CA ALA A 145 2.01 7.91 7.09
C ALA A 145 2.05 9.44 7.18
N HIS A 146 0.86 10.05 7.16
CA HIS A 146 0.74 11.49 7.29
C HIS A 146 1.05 11.94 8.72
N GLU A 147 1.81 13.01 8.85
CA GLU A 147 2.11 13.68 10.11
C GLU A 147 1.02 14.71 10.43
N GLY A 148 0.35 14.52 11.54
CA GLY A 148 -0.69 15.44 12.00
C GLY A 148 -2.11 14.99 11.65
N PRO A 149 -3.11 15.84 11.96
CA PRO A 149 -4.51 15.53 11.70
C PRO A 149 -4.83 15.67 10.21
N ALA A 150 -5.47 14.67 9.63
CA ALA A 150 -6.00 14.80 8.28
C ALA A 150 -7.10 15.88 8.23
N PRO A 151 -7.24 16.63 7.13
CA PRO A 151 -8.25 17.68 7.01
C PRO A 151 -9.66 17.10 7.08
N ALA A 152 -10.62 17.94 7.46
CA ALA A 152 -12.03 17.57 7.46
C ALA A 152 -12.49 17.17 6.04
N GLY A 153 -13.32 16.15 5.94
CA GLY A 153 -13.86 15.61 4.69
C GLY A 153 -14.70 14.38 4.96
N ASP A 154 -15.17 13.71 3.92
CA ASP A 154 -15.95 12.48 4.07
C ASP A 154 -15.08 11.36 4.63
N GLY A 155 -15.55 10.75 5.71
CA GLY A 155 -14.81 9.77 6.51
C GLY A 155 -14.06 10.38 7.70
N LEU A 156 -13.80 9.55 8.71
CA LEU A 156 -13.02 9.98 9.88
C LEU A 156 -11.57 10.17 9.50
N PRO A 157 -10.94 11.30 9.87
CA PRO A 157 -9.52 11.50 9.63
C PRO A 157 -8.72 10.48 10.43
N ARG A 158 -7.70 9.91 9.81
CA ARG A 158 -6.75 9.04 10.52
C ARG A 158 -5.66 9.90 11.13
N THR A 159 -5.51 9.78 12.41
CA THR A 159 -4.31 10.25 13.09
C THR A 159 -3.42 9.04 13.31
N THR A 160 -2.20 9.10 12.81
CA THR A 160 -1.20 8.06 13.05
C THR A 160 -0.27 8.56 14.14
N ASP A 161 -0.19 7.84 15.24
CA ASP A 161 0.84 8.05 16.24
C ASP A 161 2.05 7.16 15.89
N PRO A 162 3.27 7.71 15.75
CA PRO A 162 4.47 6.89 15.58
C PRO A 162 4.64 5.85 16.69
N ALA A 163 4.09 6.09 17.88
CA ALA A 163 4.08 5.14 18.98
C ALA A 163 3.34 3.83 18.63
N ASP A 164 2.37 3.87 17.72
CA ASP A 164 1.64 2.68 17.24
C ASP A 164 2.55 1.67 16.54
N LEU A 165 3.73 2.10 16.09
CA LEU A 165 4.71 1.28 15.38
C LEU A 165 5.87 0.82 16.27
N VAL A 166 5.87 1.20 17.54
CA VAL A 166 6.91 0.80 18.51
C VAL A 166 6.89 -0.73 18.70
N GLY A 167 8.07 -1.34 18.56
CA GLY A 167 8.23 -2.80 18.69
C GLY A 167 8.02 -3.58 17.38
N ARG A 168 7.60 -2.94 16.29
CA ARG A 168 7.59 -3.55 14.95
C ARG A 168 8.95 -3.39 14.26
N PRO A 169 9.39 -4.35 13.45
CA PRO A 169 10.66 -4.24 12.71
C PRO A 169 10.59 -3.22 11.57
N THR A 170 9.40 -2.72 11.28
CA THR A 170 9.11 -1.81 10.18
C THR A 170 9.36 -0.36 10.58
N ARG A 171 10.09 0.39 9.75
CA ARG A 171 10.38 1.81 10.00
C ARG A 171 9.17 2.68 9.74
N ALA A 172 8.79 3.54 10.71
CA ALA A 172 7.82 4.61 10.48
C ALA A 172 8.48 5.79 9.75
N VAL A 173 7.83 6.29 8.70
CA VAL A 173 8.22 7.52 8.00
C VAL A 173 7.03 8.46 7.99
N MET A 174 7.11 9.48 8.82
CA MET A 174 6.06 10.50 8.95
C MET A 174 6.40 11.69 8.07
N ALA A 175 5.41 12.21 7.35
CA ALA A 175 5.56 13.41 6.53
C ALA A 175 4.21 14.10 6.31
N ASP A 176 4.23 15.39 6.01
CA ASP A 176 3.04 16.07 5.51
C ASP A 176 2.76 15.61 4.07
N LEU A 177 1.71 14.79 3.92
CA LEU A 177 1.35 14.12 2.68
C LEU A 177 0.07 14.69 2.06
N LEU A 178 -0.50 15.76 2.60
CA LEU A 178 -1.78 16.27 2.15
C LEU A 178 -1.65 17.13 0.87
N ASP A 179 -2.60 16.95 -0.07
CA ASP A 179 -2.71 17.79 -1.26
C ASP A 179 -3.54 19.07 -1.03
N GLY A 180 -3.89 19.35 0.23
CA GLY A 180 -4.74 20.46 0.61
C GLY A 180 -6.25 20.17 0.48
N HIS A 181 -6.61 18.97 0.03
CA HIS A 181 -7.98 18.48 -0.08
C HIS A 181 -8.14 17.16 0.69
N ASP A 182 -8.23 16.04 0.01
CA ASP A 182 -8.50 14.74 0.62
C ASP A 182 -7.52 13.64 0.20
N GLY A 183 -6.53 13.96 -0.61
CA GLY A 183 -5.58 13.02 -1.21
C GLY A 183 -4.15 13.22 -0.76
N HIS A 184 -3.33 12.22 -1.09
CA HIS A 184 -1.88 12.34 -0.99
C HIS A 184 -1.35 13.30 -2.06
N GLU A 185 -0.51 14.23 -1.64
CA GLU A 185 0.20 15.13 -2.54
C GLU A 185 1.34 14.35 -3.23
N PRO A 186 1.32 14.21 -4.58
CA PRO A 186 2.27 13.35 -5.28
C PRO A 186 3.73 13.77 -5.10
N ALA A 187 4.03 15.08 -5.04
CA ALA A 187 5.40 15.53 -4.86
C ALA A 187 5.92 15.29 -3.44
N ALA A 188 5.07 15.40 -2.42
CA ALA A 188 5.42 15.05 -1.05
C ALA A 188 5.70 13.55 -0.93
N LEU A 189 4.81 12.72 -1.47
CA LEU A 189 5.00 11.27 -1.50
C LEU A 189 6.26 10.88 -2.27
N ALA A 190 6.55 11.52 -3.40
CA ALA A 190 7.76 11.29 -4.17
C ALA A 190 9.03 11.57 -3.37
N ARG A 191 9.08 12.67 -2.61
CA ARG A 191 10.24 12.99 -1.76
C ARG A 191 10.50 11.91 -0.71
N VAL A 192 9.44 11.42 -0.07
CA VAL A 192 9.54 10.34 0.92
C VAL A 192 10.04 9.06 0.29
N LEU A 193 9.44 8.63 -0.81
CA LEU A 193 9.82 7.40 -1.52
C LEU A 193 11.26 7.47 -2.05
N ALA A 194 11.70 8.63 -2.55
CA ALA A 194 13.08 8.85 -2.98
C ALA A 194 14.07 8.71 -1.81
N GLY A 195 13.71 9.25 -0.63
CA GLY A 195 14.51 9.10 0.58
C GLY A 195 14.64 7.64 1.02
N ILE A 196 13.57 6.87 0.94
CA ILE A 196 13.58 5.43 1.27
C ILE A 196 14.47 4.67 0.27
N LEU A 197 14.30 4.90 -1.03
CA LEU A 197 15.08 4.25 -2.09
C LEU A 197 16.58 4.59 -1.99
N GLY A 198 16.91 5.83 -1.63
CA GLY A 198 18.31 6.28 -1.46
C GLY A 198 18.98 5.81 -0.18
N GLY A 199 18.28 5.10 0.70
CA GLY A 199 18.81 4.63 1.98
C GLY A 199 19.06 5.76 2.99
N VAL A 200 18.55 6.97 2.74
CA VAL A 200 18.67 8.11 3.65
C VAL A 200 17.67 7.91 4.78
N GLY A 201 18.16 7.38 5.90
CA GLY A 201 17.44 7.41 7.16
C GLY A 201 17.43 8.82 7.72
N THR A 202 16.29 9.40 7.92
CA THR A 202 16.10 10.50 8.87
C THR A 202 15.70 9.92 10.20
#